data_e7329cb2be527e5a04de3378908deca1
#
_entry.id   e7329cb2be527e5a04de3378908deca1
#
_cell.length_a   1.000
_cell.length_b   1.000
_cell.length_c   1.000
_cell.angle_alpha   90.00
_cell.angle_beta   90.00
_cell.angle_gamma   90.00
#
_symmetry.space_group_name_H-M   'P 1'
#
loop_
_entity.id
_entity.type
_entity.pdbx_description
1 polymer ?
#
loop_
_entity_poly.entity_id
_entity_poly.type
_entity_poly.pdbx_seq_one_letter_code
_entity_poly.pdbx_strand_id
1 'polypeptide(L)'
;DTDPQDMRNMGGLKAQMPITWVTMWIATLAIAGIWPFAGFFSKDEIIWQVAAFGGAETAPLPLLYTIVCIIALAAAVLTAFYMTRLMLMTFHGISRTGERESEHLHEAPTVMWAPLAILAALSLFGGWVNVPEALQASWAGLGGALPATEWLHHWLEPITEKAHHIQEANLGELGHTAPFGGGEVLWAFISTAAALLVVLVSIRIVGSQEIRDAAEDKTQLSGFGK
;
A
#
# COMPACT_ATOMS: atom_id res chain seq x y z
N ASP A 1 -1.67 31.74 14.09
CA ASP A 1 -2.17 31.12 12.84
C ASP A 1 -1.62 29.69 12.79
N THR A 2 -2.50 28.74 13.03
CA THR A 2 -2.19 27.30 12.89
C THR A 2 -2.39 26.90 11.44
N ASP A 3 -1.43 26.18 10.85
CA ASP A 3 -1.54 25.66 9.49
C ASP A 3 -2.69 24.64 9.43
N PRO A 4 -3.75 24.87 8.63
CA PRO A 4 -4.88 23.95 8.51
C PRO A 4 -4.53 22.65 7.79
N GLN A 5 -3.38 22.55 7.11
CA GLN A 5 -2.91 21.34 6.46
C GLN A 5 -2.06 20.46 7.36
N ASP A 6 -1.66 20.95 8.53
CA ASP A 6 -0.86 20.18 9.47
C ASP A 6 -1.74 19.21 10.26
N MET A 7 -1.57 17.90 10.03
CA MET A 7 -2.31 16.84 10.72
C MET A 7 -2.13 16.86 12.25
N ARG A 8 -1.09 17.53 12.77
CA ARG A 8 -0.86 17.70 14.20
C ARG A 8 -1.91 18.61 14.85
N ASN A 9 -2.52 19.50 14.07
CA ASN A 9 -3.61 20.38 14.48
C ASN A 9 -5.00 19.75 14.28
N MET A 10 -5.07 18.54 13.69
CA MET A 10 -6.29 17.79 13.48
C MET A 10 -6.50 16.78 14.61
N GLY A 11 -7.58 16.02 14.55
CA GLY A 11 -7.86 14.91 15.45
C GLY A 11 -9.35 14.71 15.64
N GLY A 12 -9.76 13.46 15.87
CA GLY A 12 -11.16 13.13 16.18
C GLY A 12 -12.16 13.34 15.04
N LEU A 13 -11.71 13.61 13.79
CA LEU A 13 -12.57 13.97 12.66
C LEU A 13 -13.49 12.83 12.19
N LYS A 14 -13.27 11.61 12.66
CA LYS A 14 -14.08 10.42 12.29
C LYS A 14 -15.59 10.64 12.50
N ALA A 15 -15.98 11.34 13.56
CA ALA A 15 -17.39 11.55 13.89
C ALA A 15 -18.08 12.56 12.97
N GLN A 16 -17.33 13.57 12.51
CA GLN A 16 -17.84 14.64 11.66
C GLN A 16 -17.75 14.29 10.17
N MET A 17 -16.78 13.44 9.80
CA MET A 17 -16.48 13.09 8.40
C MET A 17 -16.39 11.57 8.21
N PRO A 18 -17.47 10.80 8.46
CA PRO A 18 -17.44 9.33 8.42
C PRO A 18 -17.20 8.75 7.02
N ILE A 19 -17.74 9.36 5.96
CA ILE A 19 -17.57 8.88 4.58
C ILE A 19 -16.12 9.09 4.15
N THR A 20 -15.58 10.28 4.39
CA THR A 20 -14.18 10.60 4.13
C THR A 20 -13.26 9.67 4.92
N TRP A 21 -13.57 9.39 6.18
CA TRP A 21 -12.79 8.46 7.01
C TRP A 21 -12.75 7.04 6.42
N VAL A 22 -13.90 6.48 5.99
CA VAL A 22 -13.96 5.14 5.41
C VAL A 22 -13.19 5.07 4.09
N THR A 23 -13.43 6.02 3.19
CA THR A 23 -12.75 6.04 1.87
C THR A 23 -11.24 6.20 2.00
N MET A 24 -10.78 7.03 2.93
CA MET A 24 -9.36 7.21 3.24
C MET A 24 -8.73 5.96 3.88
N TRP A 25 -9.45 5.21 4.73
CA TRP A 25 -8.94 3.92 5.23
C TRP A 25 -8.78 2.89 4.12
N ILE A 26 -9.77 2.78 3.22
CA ILE A 26 -9.69 1.89 2.06
C ILE A 26 -8.46 2.26 1.20
N ALA A 27 -8.29 3.54 0.90
CA ALA A 27 -7.12 4.03 0.16
C ALA A 27 -5.81 3.74 0.90
N THR A 28 -5.76 3.93 2.22
CA THR A 28 -4.59 3.65 3.06
C THR A 28 -4.17 2.19 2.99
N LEU A 29 -5.13 1.25 3.11
CA LEU A 29 -4.86 -0.18 3.02
C LEU A 29 -4.43 -0.60 1.61
N ALA A 30 -5.03 0.02 0.58
CA ALA A 30 -4.62 -0.20 -0.80
C ALA A 30 -3.19 0.29 -1.06
N ILE A 31 -2.86 1.51 -0.66
CA ILE A 31 -1.50 2.07 -0.81
C ILE A 31 -0.47 1.28 0.01
N ALA A 32 -0.84 0.77 1.18
CA ALA A 32 0.03 -0.10 1.98
C ALA A 32 0.33 -1.44 1.29
N GLY A 33 -0.44 -1.85 0.28
CA GLY A 33 -0.27 -3.11 -0.44
C GLY A 33 -0.78 -4.32 0.35
N ILE A 34 -1.88 -4.15 1.08
CA ILE A 34 -2.47 -5.22 1.88
C ILE A 34 -3.49 -5.98 1.03
N TRP A 35 -3.42 -7.31 1.04
CA TRP A 35 -4.45 -8.14 0.44
C TRP A 35 -5.81 -7.90 1.14
N PRO A 36 -6.96 -7.80 0.47
CA PRO A 36 -7.25 -8.01 -0.97
C PRO A 36 -7.34 -6.72 -1.82
N PHE A 37 -6.73 -5.64 -1.40
CA PHE A 37 -6.81 -4.34 -2.07
C PHE A 37 -5.98 -4.29 -3.35
N ALA A 38 -6.34 -3.41 -4.28
CA ALA A 38 -5.70 -3.29 -5.60
C ALA A 38 -4.19 -3.03 -5.54
N GLY A 39 -3.73 -2.28 -4.53
CA GLY A 39 -2.31 -2.01 -4.33
C GLY A 39 -1.45 -3.23 -4.02
N PHE A 40 -2.03 -4.29 -3.45
CA PHE A 40 -1.36 -5.58 -3.31
C PHE A 40 -0.97 -6.16 -4.68
N PHE A 41 -1.94 -6.29 -5.59
CA PHE A 41 -1.72 -6.90 -6.90
C PHE A 41 -0.69 -6.15 -7.77
N SER A 42 -0.59 -4.83 -7.64
CA SER A 42 0.37 -4.04 -8.41
C SER A 42 1.75 -3.94 -7.73
N LYS A 43 1.77 -3.69 -6.42
CA LYS A 43 3.00 -3.44 -5.68
C LYS A 43 3.83 -4.70 -5.49
N ASP A 44 3.17 -5.79 -5.13
CA ASP A 44 3.84 -7.07 -4.92
C ASP A 44 4.37 -7.65 -6.23
N GLU A 45 3.63 -7.49 -7.32
CA GLU A 45 4.12 -7.88 -8.65
C GLU A 45 5.40 -7.13 -9.02
N ILE A 46 5.46 -5.80 -8.82
CA ILE A 46 6.67 -5.02 -9.08
C ILE A 46 7.84 -5.50 -8.22
N ILE A 47 7.62 -5.73 -6.93
CA ILE A 47 8.67 -6.19 -6.00
C ILE A 47 9.13 -7.59 -6.39
N TRP A 48 8.19 -8.47 -6.74
CA TRP A 48 8.48 -9.82 -7.18
C TRP A 48 9.31 -9.83 -8.46
N GLN A 49 8.93 -9.07 -9.48
CA GLN A 49 9.67 -8.99 -10.74
C GLN A 49 11.12 -8.54 -10.51
N VAL A 50 11.34 -7.51 -9.69
CA VAL A 50 12.69 -7.07 -9.33
C VAL A 50 13.47 -8.17 -8.60
N ALA A 51 12.82 -8.89 -7.69
CA ALA A 51 13.44 -9.99 -6.95
C ALA A 51 13.77 -11.17 -7.89
N ALA A 52 12.86 -11.52 -8.80
CA ALA A 52 13.06 -12.60 -9.78
C ALA A 52 14.24 -12.30 -10.74
N PHE A 53 14.37 -11.05 -11.20
CA PHE A 53 15.54 -10.61 -11.97
C PHE A 53 16.84 -10.75 -11.17
N GLY A 54 16.85 -10.44 -9.89
CA GLY A 54 18.03 -10.60 -9.04
C GLY A 54 18.41 -12.06 -8.77
N GLY A 55 17.44 -12.98 -8.88
CA GLY A 55 17.63 -14.42 -8.72
C GLY A 55 18.00 -15.17 -10.01
N ALA A 56 17.90 -14.52 -11.17
CA ALA A 56 18.22 -15.15 -12.45
C ALA A 56 19.74 -15.41 -12.58
N GLU A 57 20.11 -16.63 -13.01
CA GLU A 57 21.53 -17.02 -13.19
C GLU A 57 22.26 -16.11 -14.19
N THR A 58 21.55 -15.57 -15.17
CA THR A 58 22.07 -14.72 -16.24
C THR A 58 21.95 -13.22 -15.93
N ALA A 59 21.51 -12.86 -14.73
CA ALA A 59 21.32 -11.45 -14.37
C ALA A 59 22.63 -10.65 -14.51
N PRO A 60 22.66 -9.55 -15.28
CA PRO A 60 23.89 -8.79 -15.50
C PRO A 60 24.41 -8.09 -14.23
N LEU A 61 23.53 -7.77 -13.29
CA LEU A 61 23.85 -7.05 -12.05
C LEU A 61 23.00 -7.56 -10.87
N PRO A 62 23.16 -8.81 -10.42
CA PRO A 62 22.27 -9.41 -9.40
C PRO A 62 22.28 -8.62 -8.08
N LEU A 63 23.41 -8.06 -7.69
CA LEU A 63 23.52 -7.23 -6.48
C LEU A 63 22.66 -5.96 -6.59
N LEU A 64 22.62 -5.32 -7.76
CA LEU A 64 21.80 -4.11 -7.97
C LEU A 64 20.32 -4.44 -7.80
N TYR A 65 19.82 -5.51 -8.41
CA TYR A 65 18.42 -5.93 -8.26
C TYR A 65 18.08 -6.27 -6.82
N THR A 66 18.98 -6.93 -6.11
CA THR A 66 18.83 -7.23 -4.67
C THR A 66 18.72 -5.95 -3.84
N ILE A 67 19.59 -4.96 -4.10
CA ILE A 67 19.53 -3.65 -3.41
C ILE A 67 18.21 -2.94 -3.72
N VAL A 68 17.78 -2.90 -4.97
CA VAL A 68 16.52 -2.26 -5.38
C VAL A 68 15.32 -2.96 -4.72
N CYS A 69 15.32 -4.30 -4.63
CA CYS A 69 14.30 -5.06 -3.94
C CYS A 69 14.22 -4.70 -2.45
N ILE A 70 15.36 -4.61 -1.76
CA ILE A 70 15.42 -4.21 -0.35
C ILE A 70 14.89 -2.78 -0.15
N ILE A 71 15.26 -1.85 -1.03
CA ILE A 71 14.77 -0.47 -0.98
C ILE A 71 13.27 -0.44 -1.22
N ALA A 72 12.74 -1.20 -2.18
CA ALA A 72 11.31 -1.28 -2.46
C ALA A 72 10.51 -1.85 -1.29
N LEU A 73 11.01 -2.90 -0.63
CA LEU A 73 10.40 -3.45 0.60
C LEU A 73 10.44 -2.44 1.75
N ALA A 74 11.57 -1.77 1.95
CA ALA A 74 11.67 -0.71 2.96
C ALA A 74 10.69 0.44 2.70
N ALA A 75 10.56 0.87 1.45
CA ALA A 75 9.59 1.88 1.03
C ALA A 75 8.14 1.41 1.27
N ALA A 76 7.84 0.13 1.06
CA ALA A 76 6.53 -0.44 1.35
C ALA A 76 6.19 -0.38 2.85
N VAL A 77 7.13 -0.76 3.70
CA VAL A 77 7.00 -0.70 5.18
C VAL A 77 6.82 0.73 5.65
N LEU A 78 7.65 1.66 5.17
CA LEU A 78 7.54 3.09 5.52
C LEU A 78 6.20 3.67 5.05
N THR A 79 5.71 3.26 3.87
CA THR A 79 4.40 3.68 3.35
C THR A 79 3.27 3.25 4.28
N ALA A 80 3.26 1.99 4.71
CA ALA A 80 2.27 1.48 5.66
C ALA A 80 2.30 2.27 6.98
N PHE A 81 3.50 2.62 7.47
CA PHE A 81 3.67 3.38 8.70
C PHE A 81 3.12 4.81 8.57
N TYR A 82 3.60 5.59 7.59
CA TYR A 82 3.21 7.00 7.51
C TYR A 82 1.74 7.19 7.16
N MET A 83 1.16 6.31 6.32
CA MET A 83 -0.26 6.36 5.99
C MET A 83 -1.13 6.01 7.19
N THR A 84 -0.77 4.99 7.96
CA THR A 84 -1.48 4.65 9.20
C THR A 84 -1.37 5.78 10.22
N ARG A 85 -0.18 6.37 10.38
CA ARG A 85 0.03 7.52 11.26
C ARG A 85 -0.84 8.71 10.86
N LEU A 86 -0.91 9.03 9.56
CA LEU A 86 -1.78 10.07 9.02
C LEU A 86 -3.24 9.82 9.41
N MET A 87 -3.75 8.60 9.21
CA MET A 87 -5.12 8.23 9.55
C MET A 87 -5.42 8.36 11.04
N LEU A 88 -4.49 7.93 11.89
CA LEU A 88 -4.67 8.00 13.34
C LEU A 88 -4.62 9.43 13.84
N MET A 89 -3.70 10.25 13.35
CA MET A 89 -3.57 11.64 13.79
C MET A 89 -4.69 12.54 13.28
N THR A 90 -5.25 12.27 12.11
CA THR A 90 -6.31 13.08 11.51
C THR A 90 -7.69 12.70 12.04
N PHE A 91 -8.01 11.41 12.03
CA PHE A 91 -9.38 10.94 12.28
C PHE A 91 -9.62 10.41 13.69
N HIS A 92 -8.57 10.03 14.41
CA HIS A 92 -8.68 9.45 15.75
C HIS A 92 -8.08 10.37 16.83
N GLY A 93 -8.24 9.95 18.07
CA GLY A 93 -7.74 10.71 19.22
C GLY A 93 -8.61 11.92 19.58
N ILE A 94 -8.01 12.85 20.32
CA ILE A 94 -8.65 14.07 20.81
C ILE A 94 -8.62 15.11 19.69
N SER A 95 -9.73 15.84 19.51
CA SER A 95 -9.77 16.98 18.59
C SER A 95 -8.79 18.06 19.06
N ARG A 96 -7.91 18.47 18.17
CA ARG A 96 -6.95 19.58 18.35
C ARG A 96 -7.31 20.77 17.45
N THR A 97 -8.44 20.63 16.77
CA THR A 97 -9.04 21.72 15.99
C THR A 97 -9.54 22.80 16.94
N GLY A 98 -9.38 24.06 16.61
CA GLY A 98 -9.89 25.17 17.43
C GLY A 98 -11.41 25.12 17.61
N GLU A 99 -11.92 25.73 18.67
CA GLU A 99 -13.36 25.71 18.96
C GLU A 99 -14.18 26.31 17.82
N ARG A 100 -13.72 27.39 17.20
CA ARG A 100 -14.40 28.05 16.06
C ARG A 100 -14.40 27.17 14.82
N GLU A 101 -13.31 26.51 14.54
CA GLU A 101 -13.15 25.61 13.40
C GLU A 101 -14.01 24.35 13.59
N SER A 102 -14.12 23.85 14.81
CA SER A 102 -14.89 22.65 15.14
C SER A 102 -16.40 22.80 14.89
N GLU A 103 -16.96 24.01 15.05
CA GLU A 103 -18.36 24.29 14.76
C GLU A 103 -18.73 24.21 13.27
N HIS A 104 -17.73 24.36 12.40
CA HIS A 104 -17.91 24.31 10.94
C HIS A 104 -17.50 22.97 10.33
N LEU A 105 -17.05 22.01 11.14
CA LEU A 105 -16.68 20.68 10.67
C LEU A 105 -17.91 19.85 10.30
N HIS A 106 -18.02 19.53 9.04
CA HIS A 106 -19.07 18.67 8.49
C HIS A 106 -18.50 17.79 7.36
N GLU A 107 -19.23 16.76 6.99
CA GLU A 107 -18.85 15.91 5.85
C GLU A 107 -18.77 16.72 4.56
N ALA A 108 -17.86 16.33 3.68
CA ALA A 108 -17.70 16.95 2.39
C ALA A 108 -19.02 16.86 1.56
N PRO A 109 -19.32 17.84 0.71
CA PRO A 109 -20.52 17.79 -0.13
C PRO A 109 -20.45 16.58 -1.11
N THR A 110 -21.61 16.09 -1.54
CA THR A 110 -21.75 14.89 -2.40
C THR A 110 -20.86 14.92 -3.61
N VAL A 111 -20.67 16.08 -4.24
CA VAL A 111 -19.80 16.26 -5.40
C VAL A 111 -18.33 15.89 -5.10
N MET A 112 -17.90 16.03 -3.84
CA MET A 112 -16.54 15.69 -3.41
C MET A 112 -16.40 14.24 -2.95
N TRP A 113 -17.33 13.74 -2.13
CA TRP A 113 -17.19 12.37 -1.61
C TRP A 113 -17.62 11.29 -2.60
N ALA A 114 -18.52 11.58 -3.58
CA ALA A 114 -18.94 10.57 -4.56
C ALA A 114 -17.78 10.04 -5.43
N PRO A 115 -16.90 10.88 -6.01
CA PRO A 115 -15.69 10.40 -6.68
C PRO A 115 -14.78 9.59 -5.75
N LEU A 116 -14.63 9.99 -4.48
CA LEU A 116 -13.82 9.25 -3.51
C LEU A 116 -14.41 7.85 -3.23
N ALA A 117 -15.73 7.74 -3.15
CA ALA A 117 -16.40 6.45 -2.97
C ALA A 117 -16.19 5.51 -4.18
N ILE A 118 -16.25 6.05 -5.41
CA ILE A 118 -15.95 5.30 -6.64
C ILE A 118 -14.48 4.83 -6.62
N LEU A 119 -13.55 5.72 -6.31
CA LEU A 119 -12.12 5.38 -6.21
C LEU A 119 -11.86 4.34 -5.10
N ALA A 120 -12.55 4.45 -3.96
CA ALA A 120 -12.45 3.46 -2.89
C ALA A 120 -12.95 2.08 -3.35
N ALA A 121 -14.08 2.03 -4.09
CA ALA A 121 -14.57 0.79 -4.68
C ALA A 121 -13.57 0.19 -5.68
N LEU A 122 -12.98 1.01 -6.55
CA LEU A 122 -11.94 0.57 -7.47
C LEU A 122 -10.66 0.12 -6.74
N SER A 123 -10.31 0.77 -5.64
CA SER A 123 -9.18 0.36 -4.79
C SER A 123 -9.42 -0.98 -4.09
N LEU A 124 -10.68 -1.35 -3.85
CA LEU A 124 -11.03 -2.64 -3.26
C LEU A 124 -11.10 -3.75 -4.32
N PHE A 125 -11.69 -3.47 -5.48
CA PHE A 125 -12.02 -4.49 -6.48
C PHE A 125 -11.14 -4.46 -7.73
N GLY A 126 -10.47 -3.34 -8.02
CA GLY A 126 -9.72 -3.16 -9.27
C GLY A 126 -8.56 -4.13 -9.46
N GLY A 127 -7.92 -4.59 -8.38
CA GLY A 127 -6.84 -5.56 -8.46
C GLY A 127 -7.29 -6.96 -8.91
N TRP A 128 -8.56 -7.30 -8.70
CA TRP A 128 -9.12 -8.60 -9.07
C TRP A 128 -9.28 -8.78 -10.58
N VAL A 129 -9.08 -7.73 -11.36
CA VAL A 129 -9.09 -7.77 -12.82
C VAL A 129 -7.84 -8.48 -13.37
N ASN A 130 -6.75 -8.52 -12.59
CA ASN A 130 -5.49 -9.15 -13.02
C ASN A 130 -4.86 -9.88 -11.83
N VAL A 131 -5.34 -11.10 -11.58
CA VAL A 131 -4.80 -11.96 -10.50
C VAL A 131 -3.67 -12.81 -11.07
N PRO A 132 -2.43 -12.75 -10.53
CA PRO A 132 -1.31 -13.55 -10.99
C PRO A 132 -1.59 -15.06 -10.97
N GLU A 133 -1.10 -15.80 -11.97
CA GLU A 133 -1.31 -17.26 -12.09
C GLU A 133 -0.85 -18.02 -10.86
N ALA A 134 0.31 -17.66 -10.30
CA ALA A 134 0.85 -18.30 -9.11
C ALA A 134 -0.10 -18.20 -7.90
N LEU A 135 -0.78 -17.06 -7.75
CA LEU A 135 -1.76 -16.84 -6.68
C LEU A 135 -3.03 -17.67 -6.95
N GLN A 136 -3.47 -17.73 -8.21
CA GLN A 136 -4.61 -18.55 -8.63
C GLN A 136 -4.35 -20.05 -8.36
N ALA A 137 -3.19 -20.56 -8.77
CA ALA A 137 -2.79 -21.94 -8.58
C ALA A 137 -2.71 -22.32 -7.08
N SER A 138 -2.16 -21.43 -6.26
CA SER A 138 -2.06 -21.64 -4.81
C SER A 138 -3.42 -21.66 -4.14
N TRP A 139 -4.34 -20.77 -4.56
CA TRP A 139 -5.70 -20.73 -4.03
C TRP A 139 -6.53 -21.94 -4.47
N ALA A 140 -6.36 -22.39 -5.72
CA ALA A 140 -6.98 -23.61 -6.21
C ALA A 140 -6.52 -24.85 -5.44
N GLY A 141 -5.24 -24.90 -5.03
CA GLY A 141 -4.68 -25.94 -4.16
C GLY A 141 -5.31 -25.98 -2.77
N LEU A 142 -5.88 -24.87 -2.31
CA LEU A 142 -6.63 -24.76 -1.05
C LEU A 142 -8.14 -25.02 -1.21
N GLY A 143 -8.60 -25.44 -2.41
CA GLY A 143 -10.01 -25.73 -2.72
C GLY A 143 -10.84 -24.48 -3.02
N GLY A 144 -10.22 -23.32 -3.20
CA GLY A 144 -10.87 -22.07 -3.63
C GLY A 144 -10.86 -21.90 -5.13
N ALA A 145 -11.79 -21.11 -5.67
CA ALA A 145 -11.78 -20.66 -7.06
C ALA A 145 -11.66 -19.14 -7.08
N LEU A 146 -10.48 -18.63 -7.47
CA LEU A 146 -10.35 -17.25 -7.87
C LEU A 146 -10.77 -17.13 -9.35
N PRO A 147 -11.45 -16.06 -9.76
CA PRO A 147 -11.69 -15.85 -11.18
C PRO A 147 -10.33 -15.74 -11.88
N ALA A 148 -10.12 -16.58 -12.89
CA ALA A 148 -8.94 -16.51 -13.76
C ALA A 148 -9.07 -15.21 -14.58
N THR A 149 -8.41 -14.17 -14.13
CA THR A 149 -8.50 -12.86 -14.77
C THR A 149 -7.09 -12.33 -15.05
N GLU A 150 -6.51 -12.78 -16.15
CA GLU A 150 -5.37 -12.12 -16.78
C GLU A 150 -5.80 -11.16 -17.86
N TRP A 151 -6.99 -10.57 -17.66
CA TRP A 151 -7.63 -9.74 -18.68
C TRP A 151 -6.75 -8.53 -19.05
N LEU A 152 -6.12 -7.90 -18.07
CA LEU A 152 -5.22 -6.77 -18.31
C LEU A 152 -3.94 -7.22 -19.02
N HIS A 153 -3.39 -8.40 -18.66
CA HIS A 153 -2.23 -8.97 -19.31
C HIS A 153 -2.51 -9.23 -20.80
N HIS A 154 -3.58 -9.95 -21.12
CA HIS A 154 -3.99 -10.19 -22.52
C HIS A 154 -4.31 -8.93 -23.30
N TRP A 155 -4.87 -7.92 -22.64
CA TRP A 155 -5.17 -6.65 -23.29
C TRP A 155 -3.90 -5.86 -23.62
N LEU A 156 -2.86 -5.97 -22.80
CA LEU A 156 -1.55 -5.32 -23.01
C LEU A 156 -0.60 -6.14 -23.87
N GLU A 157 -0.83 -7.43 -24.02
CA GLU A 157 0.02 -8.39 -24.75
C GLU A 157 0.51 -7.86 -26.13
N PRO A 158 -0.33 -7.29 -26.99
CA PRO A 158 0.09 -6.78 -28.29
C PRO A 158 1.17 -5.67 -28.20
N ILE A 159 1.25 -4.98 -27.05
CA ILE A 159 2.22 -3.91 -26.81
C ILE A 159 3.47 -4.46 -26.12
N THR A 160 3.30 -5.43 -25.20
CA THR A 160 4.37 -5.95 -24.34
C THR A 160 5.07 -7.18 -24.92
N GLU A 161 4.46 -7.93 -25.86
CA GLU A 161 4.98 -9.16 -26.46
C GLU A 161 6.41 -9.00 -27.00
N LYS A 162 6.66 -7.90 -27.71
CA LYS A 162 7.98 -7.62 -28.25
C LYS A 162 9.03 -7.37 -27.17
N ALA A 163 8.64 -6.79 -26.06
CA ALA A 163 9.52 -6.58 -24.91
C ALA A 163 9.81 -7.91 -24.20
N HIS A 164 8.82 -8.80 -24.06
CA HIS A 164 8.98 -10.13 -23.52
C HIS A 164 9.97 -10.97 -24.36
N HIS A 165 9.81 -11.00 -25.69
CA HIS A 165 10.75 -11.71 -26.55
C HIS A 165 12.20 -11.19 -26.46
N ILE A 166 12.39 -9.87 -26.35
CA ILE A 166 13.73 -9.28 -26.17
C ILE A 166 14.29 -9.66 -24.80
N GLN A 167 13.46 -9.69 -23.78
CA GLN A 167 13.85 -10.08 -22.42
C GLN A 167 14.26 -11.54 -22.37
N GLU A 168 13.46 -12.46 -22.88
CA GLU A 168 13.74 -13.89 -22.96
C GLU A 168 15.03 -14.19 -23.75
N ALA A 169 15.21 -13.51 -24.88
CA ALA A 169 16.41 -13.67 -25.73
C ALA A 169 17.70 -13.20 -25.05
N ASN A 170 17.66 -12.20 -24.18
CA ASN A 170 18.85 -11.61 -23.57
C ASN A 170 19.10 -12.06 -22.13
N LEU A 171 18.06 -12.40 -21.38
CA LEU A 171 18.15 -12.73 -19.96
C LEU A 171 17.74 -14.17 -19.64
N GLY A 172 17.24 -14.93 -20.64
CA GLY A 172 16.64 -16.23 -20.43
C GLY A 172 15.29 -16.14 -19.71
N GLU A 173 14.73 -17.28 -19.33
CA GLU A 173 13.54 -17.30 -18.48
C GLU A 173 13.87 -16.65 -17.13
N LEU A 174 12.98 -15.74 -16.69
CA LEU A 174 13.08 -15.15 -15.36
C LEU A 174 13.11 -16.27 -14.32
N GLY A 175 14.03 -16.18 -13.38
CA GLY A 175 14.12 -17.15 -12.30
C GLY A 175 12.80 -17.21 -11.52
N HIS A 176 12.27 -18.40 -11.31
CA HIS A 176 11.10 -18.62 -10.46
C HIS A 176 11.40 -18.49 -8.95
N THR A 177 12.64 -18.10 -8.61
CA THR A 177 13.11 -17.97 -7.23
C THR A 177 13.81 -16.63 -7.04
N ALA A 178 13.44 -15.93 -5.98
CA ALA A 178 14.12 -14.70 -5.57
C ALA A 178 15.52 -14.99 -4.97
N PRO A 179 16.40 -13.97 -4.83
CA PRO A 179 17.76 -14.12 -4.28
C PRO A 179 17.81 -14.76 -2.89
N PHE A 180 16.75 -14.61 -2.09
CA PHE A 180 16.63 -15.19 -0.75
C PHE A 180 15.80 -16.48 -0.74
N GLY A 181 15.51 -17.07 -1.91
CA GLY A 181 14.64 -18.24 -2.07
C GLY A 181 13.14 -17.91 -2.02
N GLY A 182 12.33 -18.92 -2.30
CA GLY A 182 10.87 -18.79 -2.33
C GLY A 182 10.33 -18.29 -3.68
N GLY A 183 9.08 -18.64 -3.95
CA GLY A 183 8.36 -18.18 -5.13
C GLY A 183 7.53 -16.93 -4.87
N GLU A 184 6.89 -16.43 -5.91
CA GLU A 184 6.03 -15.24 -5.91
C GLU A 184 5.03 -15.20 -4.75
N VAL A 185 4.33 -16.30 -4.51
CA VAL A 185 3.31 -16.41 -3.46
C VAL A 185 3.90 -16.20 -2.06
N LEU A 186 5.07 -16.75 -1.79
CA LEU A 186 5.73 -16.58 -0.50
C LEU A 186 6.11 -15.11 -0.28
N TRP A 187 6.61 -14.45 -1.31
CA TRP A 187 6.97 -13.03 -1.24
C TRP A 187 5.76 -12.13 -1.06
N ALA A 188 4.65 -12.42 -1.74
CA ALA A 188 3.37 -11.73 -1.56
C ALA A 188 2.85 -11.87 -0.12
N PHE A 189 2.96 -13.05 0.49
CA PHE A 189 2.60 -13.23 1.90
C PHE A 189 3.54 -12.49 2.85
N ILE A 190 4.85 -12.48 2.59
CA ILE A 190 5.82 -11.78 3.43
C ILE A 190 5.58 -10.28 3.40
N SER A 191 5.36 -9.69 2.21
CA SER A 191 5.12 -8.26 2.05
C SER A 191 3.82 -7.83 2.73
N THR A 192 2.73 -8.57 2.52
CA THR A 192 1.44 -8.33 3.19
C THR A 192 1.56 -8.47 4.71
N ALA A 193 2.22 -9.51 5.20
CA ALA A 193 2.41 -9.72 6.62
C ALA A 193 3.24 -8.59 7.25
N ALA A 194 4.30 -8.15 6.57
CA ALA A 194 5.10 -7.01 7.01
C ALA A 194 4.28 -5.71 7.05
N ALA A 195 3.49 -5.43 6.00
CA ALA A 195 2.62 -4.27 5.96
C ALA A 195 1.57 -4.28 7.07
N LEU A 196 0.90 -5.42 7.29
CA LEU A 196 -0.07 -5.59 8.38
C LEU A 196 0.57 -5.42 9.76
N LEU A 197 1.73 -6.02 9.98
CA LEU A 197 2.47 -5.86 11.24
C LEU A 197 2.79 -4.39 11.50
N VAL A 198 3.25 -3.66 10.49
CA VAL A 198 3.55 -2.24 10.61
C VAL A 198 2.30 -1.42 10.88
N VAL A 199 1.17 -1.71 10.24
CA VAL A 199 -0.12 -1.07 10.55
C VAL A 199 -0.50 -1.31 12.01
N LEU A 200 -0.42 -2.54 12.50
CA LEU A 200 -0.74 -2.89 13.88
C LEU A 200 0.21 -2.21 14.89
N VAL A 201 1.51 -2.19 14.60
CA VAL A 201 2.51 -1.49 15.41
C VAL A 201 2.25 0.01 15.42
N SER A 202 1.92 0.59 14.27
CA SER A 202 1.57 2.01 14.17
C SER A 202 0.32 2.35 14.99
N ILE A 203 -0.71 1.52 14.94
CA ILE A 203 -1.92 1.66 15.77
C ILE A 203 -1.55 1.61 17.26
N ARG A 204 -0.65 0.72 17.67
CA ARG A 204 -0.19 0.62 19.05
C ARG A 204 0.64 1.84 19.48
N ILE A 205 1.58 2.27 18.66
CA ILE A 205 2.50 3.37 18.99
C ILE A 205 1.77 4.72 18.94
N VAL A 206 1.07 5.02 17.84
CA VAL A 206 0.42 6.32 17.64
C VAL A 206 -0.92 6.38 18.35
N GLY A 207 -1.73 5.32 18.28
CA GLY A 207 -3.06 5.27 18.88
C GLY A 207 -3.06 5.23 20.41
N SER A 208 -1.95 4.83 21.04
CA SER A 208 -1.80 4.87 22.50
C SER A 208 -1.37 6.24 23.04
N GLN A 209 -1.02 7.19 22.16
CA GLN A 209 -0.61 8.53 22.55
C GLN A 209 -1.85 9.41 22.68
N GLU A 210 -2.09 9.96 23.87
CA GLU A 210 -3.02 11.07 24.06
C GLU A 210 -2.33 12.38 23.63
N ILE A 211 -2.19 12.57 22.30
CA ILE A 211 -1.58 13.79 21.78
C ILE A 211 -2.58 14.93 21.95
N ARG A 212 -2.29 15.83 22.88
CA ARG A 212 -3.08 17.05 23.15
C ARG A 212 -2.50 18.28 22.43
N ASP A 213 -1.21 18.26 22.18
CA ASP A 213 -0.49 19.31 21.48
C ASP A 213 0.46 18.70 20.44
N ALA A 214 0.73 19.43 19.37
CA ALA A 214 1.65 19.02 18.30
C ALA A 214 3.06 18.67 18.82
N ALA A 215 3.50 19.27 19.93
CA ALA A 215 4.78 19.02 20.58
C ALA A 215 4.85 17.64 21.28
N GLU A 216 3.71 17.01 21.59
CA GLU A 216 3.64 15.73 22.30
C GLU A 216 3.82 14.52 21.36
N ASP A 217 3.83 14.73 20.04
CA ASP A 217 3.99 13.66 19.06
C ASP A 217 5.41 13.06 19.12
N LYS A 218 5.54 11.91 19.75
CA LYS A 218 6.81 11.17 19.91
C LYS A 218 7.30 10.52 18.61
N THR A 219 6.47 10.51 17.57
CA THR A 219 6.86 9.96 16.27
C THR A 219 7.54 11.00 15.37
N GLN A 220 7.66 12.24 15.83
CA GLN A 220 8.47 13.26 15.16
C GLN A 220 9.95 12.89 15.27
N LEU A 221 10.64 12.88 14.14
CA LEU A 221 12.09 12.89 14.11
C LEU A 221 12.56 14.27 14.62
N SER A 222 13.05 14.31 15.85
CA SER A 222 13.61 15.52 16.42
C SER A 222 14.77 15.99 15.54
N GLY A 223 14.60 17.07 14.81
CA GLY A 223 15.66 17.69 13.99
C GLY A 223 15.32 17.91 12.50
N PHE A 224 14.27 17.33 11.97
CA PHE A 224 13.84 17.56 10.58
C PHE A 224 12.58 18.45 10.53
N GLY A 225 12.72 19.73 10.82
CA GLY A 225 11.60 20.67 10.72
C GLY A 225 11.70 21.86 11.67
N LYS A 226 12.85 22.47 11.74
CA LYS A 226 12.99 23.86 12.20
C LYS A 226 13.43 24.74 11.05
#